data_5cd4caa9f3985eb14ce2aa5e1bbef24a
#
_entry.id   5cd4caa9f3985eb14ce2aa5e1bbef24a
#
_cell.length_a   1.000
_cell.length_b   1.000
_cell.length_c   1.000
_cell.angle_alpha   90.00
_cell.angle_beta   90.00
_cell.angle_gamma   90.00
#
_symmetry.space_group_name_H-M   'P 1'
#
loop_
_entity.id
_entity.type
_entity.pdbx_description
1 polymer ?
#
loop_
_entity_poly.entity_id
_entity_poly.type
_entity_poly.pdbx_seq_one_letter_code
_entity_poly.pdbx_strand_id
1 'polypeptide(L)'
;MLELDSKKLGLIVIGENVNTTRVLRANGPRIVTEDNNAFIRYGKPGSEKRLDISASYPKDKGEIKTAKIPHIAEAVGKKDVHYIQWLIESQIEAGAHIVDLCVDAMSTEPDERHEWMRWIVKVAQSISPETVFSIDSSDSDTIIAGIESYDHTKSRAAINSINLEEGRSALIGLAKEHNAILFANASGRDGMPQDDRERVENLTVLMDMMDKESIPMGDRYLDPLVFPIGAGPEFGEHYILAVRQLRTMYPEIKIFGGHSNVSFGLPKRKILNDSFVTVSIIAGCDSV
;
A
#
# COMPACT_ATOMS: atom_id res chain seq x y z
N MET A 1 -21.15 -6.38 2.50
CA MET A 1 -19.94 -5.58 2.19
C MET A 1 -19.67 -4.64 3.35
N LEU A 2 -18.42 -4.55 3.77
CA LEU A 2 -17.99 -3.61 4.81
C LEU A 2 -18.16 -2.17 4.29
N GLU A 3 -18.88 -1.33 5.04
CA GLU A 3 -19.00 0.10 4.72
C GLU A 3 -17.80 0.85 5.34
N LEU A 4 -16.93 1.36 4.49
CA LEU A 4 -15.74 2.10 4.90
C LEU A 4 -16.09 3.59 5.12
N ASP A 5 -16.71 3.88 6.26
CA ASP A 5 -17.04 5.24 6.67
C ASP A 5 -16.20 5.64 7.89
N SER A 6 -15.23 6.54 7.68
CA SER A 6 -14.33 7.02 8.74
C SER A 6 -15.08 7.69 9.90
N LYS A 7 -16.25 8.29 9.66
CA LYS A 7 -17.10 8.87 10.74
C LYS A 7 -17.68 7.79 11.65
N LYS A 8 -17.94 6.60 11.11
CA LYS A 8 -18.42 5.44 11.88
C LYS A 8 -17.27 4.63 12.47
N LEU A 9 -16.18 4.45 11.71
CA LEU A 9 -15.02 3.65 12.09
C LEU A 9 -13.99 4.45 12.92
N GLY A 10 -14.07 5.79 12.90
CA GLY A 10 -13.12 6.70 13.53
C GLY A 10 -11.89 6.95 12.65
N LEU A 11 -11.21 5.90 12.20
CA LEU A 11 -10.04 5.95 11.32
C LEU A 11 -10.05 4.74 10.40
N ILE A 12 -9.76 4.94 9.12
CA ILE A 12 -9.57 3.83 8.18
C ILE A 12 -8.09 3.44 8.15
N VAL A 13 -7.81 2.18 8.41
CA VAL A 13 -6.44 1.64 8.41
C VAL A 13 -6.22 0.83 7.14
N ILE A 14 -5.14 1.17 6.40
CA ILE A 14 -4.70 0.49 5.18
C ILE A 14 -3.43 -0.29 5.51
N GLY A 15 -3.50 -1.60 5.39
CA GLY A 15 -2.39 -2.50 5.67
C GLY A 15 -1.55 -2.76 4.41
N GLU A 16 -0.26 -2.44 4.43
CA GLU A 16 0.65 -2.55 3.27
C GLU A 16 1.67 -3.70 3.39
N ASN A 17 1.38 -4.76 4.13
CA ASN A 17 2.37 -5.82 4.35
C ASN A 17 2.37 -6.93 3.29
N VAL A 18 1.48 -6.90 2.28
CA VAL A 18 1.53 -7.81 1.13
C VAL A 18 2.11 -7.08 -0.09
N ASN A 19 3.36 -6.65 0.06
CA ASN A 19 4.07 -5.88 -0.96
C ASN A 19 5.45 -6.49 -1.21
N THR A 20 5.69 -6.98 -2.43
CA THR A 20 6.91 -7.72 -2.80
C THR A 20 8.19 -6.88 -2.77
N THR A 21 8.09 -5.55 -2.73
CA THR A 21 9.23 -4.64 -2.55
C THR A 21 9.75 -4.61 -1.12
N ARG A 22 8.96 -5.10 -0.13
CA ARG A 22 9.35 -5.10 1.27
C ARG A 22 10.42 -6.14 1.57
N VAL A 23 11.37 -5.74 2.41
CA VAL A 23 12.51 -6.57 2.77
C VAL A 23 12.69 -6.67 4.28
N LEU A 24 13.26 -7.76 4.75
CA LEU A 24 13.75 -7.95 6.12
C LEU A 24 15.28 -7.92 6.16
N ARG A 25 15.86 -7.43 7.25
CA ARG A 25 17.30 -7.57 7.46
C ARG A 25 17.65 -9.04 7.71
N ALA A 26 18.72 -9.53 7.07
CA ALA A 26 19.15 -10.93 7.22
C ALA A 26 19.57 -11.31 8.66
N ASN A 27 19.90 -10.32 9.49
CA ASN A 27 20.15 -10.49 10.94
C ASN A 27 18.92 -10.16 11.81
N GLY A 28 17.73 -10.13 11.24
CA GLY A 28 16.49 -9.83 11.95
C GLY A 28 16.09 -10.93 12.95
N PRO A 29 15.34 -10.58 14.01
CA PRO A 29 15.03 -11.52 15.11
C PRO A 29 14.11 -12.68 14.72
N ARG A 30 13.44 -12.61 13.57
CA ARG A 30 12.61 -13.68 13.03
C ARG A 30 13.37 -14.67 12.17
N ILE A 31 14.63 -14.38 11.82
CA ILE A 31 15.43 -15.25 10.96
C ILE A 31 16.16 -16.28 11.82
N VAL A 32 16.07 -17.54 11.41
CA VAL A 32 16.72 -18.69 12.03
C VAL A 32 17.50 -19.42 10.97
N THR A 33 18.72 -19.84 11.32
CA THR A 33 19.58 -20.64 10.44
C THR A 33 19.82 -22.00 11.06
N GLU A 34 19.60 -23.09 10.30
CA GLU A 34 19.80 -24.48 10.70
C GLU A 34 20.40 -25.27 9.52
N ASP A 35 21.46 -26.02 9.71
CA ASP A 35 22.06 -26.89 8.71
C ASP A 35 22.28 -26.25 7.32
N ASN A 36 22.84 -25.04 7.30
CA ASN A 36 23.05 -24.20 6.11
C ASN A 36 21.78 -23.68 5.43
N ASN A 37 20.60 -23.90 6.00
CA ASN A 37 19.35 -23.32 5.55
C ASN A 37 18.96 -22.11 6.40
N ALA A 38 18.19 -21.21 5.84
CA ALA A 38 17.68 -20.04 6.52
C ALA A 38 16.15 -19.95 6.39
N PHE A 39 15.49 -19.62 7.50
CA PHE A 39 14.04 -19.57 7.60
C PHE A 39 13.57 -18.30 8.29
N ILE A 40 12.38 -17.82 7.92
CA ILE A 40 11.67 -16.81 8.69
C ILE A 40 10.61 -17.50 9.54
N ARG A 41 10.67 -17.32 10.85
CA ARG A 41 9.61 -17.77 11.75
C ARG A 41 8.43 -16.81 11.70
N TYR A 42 7.21 -17.35 11.61
CA TYR A 42 5.96 -16.58 11.62
C TYR A 42 4.83 -17.36 12.30
N GLY A 43 3.74 -16.69 12.61
CA GLY A 43 2.61 -17.27 13.33
C GLY A 43 2.61 -16.92 14.81
N LYS A 44 1.66 -17.52 15.56
CA LYS A 44 1.49 -17.30 17.00
C LYS A 44 2.48 -18.16 17.79
N PRO A 45 2.93 -17.69 18.98
CA PRO A 45 3.77 -18.50 19.86
C PRO A 45 3.17 -19.88 20.12
N GLY A 46 3.97 -20.94 19.98
CA GLY A 46 3.54 -22.33 20.16
C GLY A 46 2.93 -23.00 18.91
N SER A 47 2.66 -22.24 17.84
CA SER A 47 2.21 -22.74 16.53
C SER A 47 2.99 -22.11 15.38
N GLU A 48 4.24 -21.78 15.62
CA GLU A 48 5.10 -21.10 14.65
C GLU A 48 5.34 -21.96 13.40
N LYS A 49 5.24 -21.31 12.25
CA LYS A 49 5.60 -21.84 10.93
C LYS A 49 6.89 -21.21 10.45
N ARG A 50 7.44 -21.75 9.35
CA ARG A 50 8.70 -21.29 8.78
C ARG A 50 8.55 -21.08 7.28
N LEU A 51 8.97 -19.92 6.80
CA LEU A 51 9.19 -19.67 5.38
C LEU A 51 10.65 -19.92 5.07
N ASP A 52 10.95 -20.83 4.14
CA ASP A 52 12.31 -21.06 3.67
C ASP A 52 12.79 -19.91 2.79
N ILE A 53 13.89 -19.26 3.17
CA ILE A 53 14.55 -18.16 2.48
C ILE A 53 16.00 -18.49 2.10
N SER A 54 16.37 -19.77 2.11
CA SER A 54 17.76 -20.22 1.90
C SER A 54 18.34 -19.74 0.57
N ALA A 55 17.51 -19.58 -0.46
CA ALA A 55 17.94 -19.14 -1.78
C ALA A 55 18.40 -17.66 -1.79
N SER A 56 17.75 -16.77 -1.02
CA SER A 56 18.06 -15.35 -0.94
C SER A 56 18.91 -14.99 0.28
N TYR A 57 19.20 -15.95 1.16
CA TYR A 57 20.03 -15.72 2.33
C TYR A 57 21.51 -15.67 1.97
N PRO A 58 22.28 -14.65 2.47
CA PRO A 58 23.68 -14.48 2.12
C PRO A 58 24.52 -15.66 2.59
N LYS A 59 25.37 -16.18 1.69
CA LYS A 59 26.30 -17.27 1.99
C LYS A 59 27.54 -16.78 2.75
N ASP A 60 27.93 -15.53 2.52
CA ASP A 60 29.04 -14.90 3.23
C ASP A 60 28.54 -14.31 4.55
N LYS A 61 29.14 -14.73 5.65
CA LYS A 61 28.83 -14.20 7.00
C LYS A 61 29.09 -12.69 7.14
N GLY A 62 30.00 -12.14 6.35
CA GLY A 62 30.29 -10.68 6.32
C GLY A 62 29.12 -9.87 5.78
N GLU A 63 28.32 -10.43 4.89
CA GLU A 63 27.19 -9.76 4.25
C GLU A 63 25.92 -9.76 5.12
N ILE A 64 25.79 -10.66 6.09
CA ILE A 64 24.56 -10.84 6.90
C ILE A 64 24.09 -9.54 7.55
N LYS A 65 25.03 -8.66 7.97
CA LYS A 65 24.68 -7.40 8.65
C LYS A 65 23.99 -6.39 7.75
N THR A 66 24.25 -6.43 6.45
CA THR A 66 23.77 -5.46 5.45
C THR A 66 22.74 -6.03 4.50
N ALA A 67 22.70 -7.36 4.36
CA ALA A 67 21.81 -8.03 3.43
C ALA A 67 20.32 -7.85 3.80
N LYS A 68 19.52 -7.73 2.75
CA LYS A 68 18.07 -7.58 2.82
C LYS A 68 17.41 -8.77 2.12
N ILE A 69 16.47 -9.39 2.79
CA ILE A 69 15.75 -10.58 2.30
C ILE A 69 14.40 -10.14 1.75
N PRO A 70 14.09 -10.35 0.45
CA PRO A 70 12.81 -10.01 -0.17
C PRO A 70 11.75 -11.07 0.19
N HIS A 71 11.39 -11.17 1.45
CA HIS A 71 10.65 -12.30 2.01
C HIS A 71 9.24 -12.48 1.41
N ILE A 72 8.60 -11.41 0.99
CA ILE A 72 7.28 -11.48 0.37
C ILE A 72 7.40 -11.97 -1.07
N ALA A 73 8.38 -11.44 -1.82
CA ALA A 73 8.66 -11.94 -3.17
C ALA A 73 9.05 -13.44 -3.16
N GLU A 74 9.82 -13.87 -2.15
CA GLU A 74 10.12 -15.30 -1.93
C GLU A 74 8.85 -16.13 -1.70
N ALA A 75 7.95 -15.66 -0.84
CA ALA A 75 6.70 -16.36 -0.54
C ALA A 75 5.79 -16.42 -1.78
N VAL A 76 5.65 -15.31 -2.50
CA VAL A 76 4.86 -15.22 -3.73
C VAL A 76 5.44 -16.13 -4.81
N GLY A 77 6.76 -16.08 -5.04
CA GLY A 77 7.45 -16.92 -6.02
C GLY A 77 7.35 -18.42 -5.74
N LYS A 78 7.31 -18.80 -4.47
CA LYS A 78 7.09 -20.20 -4.03
C LYS A 78 5.61 -20.56 -3.93
N LYS A 79 4.70 -19.61 -4.16
CA LYS A 79 3.26 -19.77 -3.93
C LYS A 79 2.93 -20.27 -2.51
N ASP A 80 3.69 -19.78 -1.50
CA ASP A 80 3.46 -20.12 -0.09
C ASP A 80 2.22 -19.40 0.45
N VAL A 81 1.06 -20.00 0.18
CA VAL A 81 -0.25 -19.47 0.62
C VAL A 81 -0.30 -19.30 2.14
N HIS A 82 0.39 -20.14 2.93
CA HIS A 82 0.36 -20.03 4.39
C HIS A 82 1.05 -18.78 4.91
N TYR A 83 2.16 -18.37 4.28
CA TYR A 83 2.82 -17.12 4.66
C TYR A 83 2.00 -15.90 4.25
N ILE A 84 1.41 -15.92 3.05
CA ILE A 84 0.50 -14.86 2.58
C ILE A 84 -0.74 -14.77 3.46
N GLN A 85 -1.32 -15.91 3.83
CA GLN A 85 -2.45 -15.97 4.77
C GLN A 85 -2.10 -15.30 6.11
N TRP A 86 -0.96 -15.66 6.68
CA TRP A 86 -0.52 -15.04 7.94
C TRP A 86 -0.32 -13.52 7.80
N LEU A 87 0.22 -13.03 6.69
CA LEU A 87 0.38 -11.60 6.44
C LEU A 87 -0.97 -10.87 6.35
N ILE A 88 -1.95 -11.44 5.66
CA ILE A 88 -3.28 -10.86 5.52
C ILE A 88 -4.00 -10.87 6.86
N GLU A 89 -4.12 -12.05 7.50
CA GLU A 89 -4.85 -12.21 8.76
C GLU A 89 -4.26 -11.35 9.89
N SER A 90 -2.92 -11.25 9.98
CA SER A 90 -2.28 -10.44 11.01
C SER A 90 -2.55 -8.94 10.85
N GLN A 91 -2.73 -8.45 9.63
CA GLN A 91 -3.10 -7.06 9.37
C GLN A 91 -4.57 -6.81 9.74
N ILE A 92 -5.46 -7.72 9.36
CA ILE A 92 -6.89 -7.64 9.71
C ILE A 92 -7.07 -7.74 11.24
N GLU A 93 -6.39 -8.67 11.91
CA GLU A 93 -6.39 -8.79 13.38
C GLU A 93 -5.85 -7.52 14.06
N ALA A 94 -4.92 -6.80 13.41
CA ALA A 94 -4.39 -5.53 13.90
C ALA A 94 -5.28 -4.31 13.58
N GLY A 95 -6.42 -4.51 12.91
CA GLY A 95 -7.41 -3.47 12.64
C GLY A 95 -7.34 -2.87 11.22
N ALA A 96 -6.63 -3.50 10.27
CA ALA A 96 -6.67 -3.05 8.89
C ALA A 96 -8.07 -3.27 8.28
N HIS A 97 -8.60 -2.22 7.65
CA HIS A 97 -9.88 -2.23 6.94
C HIS A 97 -9.69 -2.51 5.45
N ILE A 98 -8.55 -2.10 4.91
CA ILE A 98 -8.12 -2.35 3.54
C ILE A 98 -6.75 -3.03 3.61
N VAL A 99 -6.51 -4.03 2.77
CA VAL A 99 -5.18 -4.66 2.65
C VAL A 99 -4.67 -4.45 1.22
N ASP A 100 -3.50 -3.83 1.13
CA ASP A 100 -2.85 -3.49 -0.13
C ASP A 100 -2.06 -4.68 -0.67
N LEU A 101 -2.19 -4.94 -1.98
CA LEU A 101 -1.53 -6.03 -2.70
C LEU A 101 -0.64 -5.45 -3.80
N CYS A 102 0.69 -5.61 -3.66
CA CYS A 102 1.67 -5.13 -4.64
C CYS A 102 2.65 -6.25 -5.02
N VAL A 103 2.79 -6.49 -6.33
CA VAL A 103 3.67 -7.52 -6.90
C VAL A 103 4.78 -6.95 -7.79
N ASP A 104 5.02 -5.64 -7.75
CA ASP A 104 5.93 -4.94 -8.67
C ASP A 104 7.37 -5.48 -8.69
N ALA A 105 7.84 -6.07 -7.58
CA ALA A 105 9.17 -6.67 -7.52
C ALA A 105 9.23 -8.13 -8.00
N MET A 106 8.13 -8.71 -8.52
CA MET A 106 8.15 -10.11 -8.97
C MET A 106 8.79 -10.30 -10.33
N SER A 107 8.59 -9.37 -11.26
CA SER A 107 9.19 -9.42 -12.59
C SER A 107 9.29 -8.04 -13.23
N THR A 108 10.29 -7.84 -14.06
CA THR A 108 10.37 -6.68 -14.97
C THR A 108 9.52 -6.87 -16.23
N GLU A 109 9.16 -8.12 -16.55
CA GLU A 109 8.31 -8.46 -17.70
C GLU A 109 6.84 -8.21 -17.34
N PRO A 110 6.12 -7.36 -18.10
CA PRO A 110 4.74 -7.00 -17.79
C PRO A 110 3.79 -8.20 -17.70
N ASP A 111 3.82 -9.11 -18.67
CA ASP A 111 2.92 -10.28 -18.69
C ASP A 111 3.09 -11.18 -17.46
N GLU A 112 4.33 -11.41 -17.01
CA GLU A 112 4.58 -12.18 -15.78
C GLU A 112 4.05 -11.45 -14.56
N ARG A 113 4.21 -10.12 -14.49
CA ARG A 113 3.73 -9.30 -13.39
C ARG A 113 2.19 -9.33 -13.31
N HIS A 114 1.49 -9.29 -14.47
CA HIS A 114 0.05 -9.46 -14.55
C HIS A 114 -0.41 -10.83 -14.01
N GLU A 115 0.30 -11.91 -14.34
CA GLU A 115 0.00 -13.24 -13.81
C GLU A 115 0.19 -13.32 -12.28
N TRP A 116 1.23 -12.70 -11.74
CA TRP A 116 1.43 -12.61 -10.29
C TRP A 116 0.32 -11.81 -9.61
N MET A 117 -0.13 -10.71 -10.21
CA MET A 117 -1.23 -9.92 -9.67
C MET A 117 -2.55 -10.72 -9.69
N ARG A 118 -2.87 -11.38 -10.79
CA ARG A 118 -4.05 -12.27 -10.85
C ARG A 118 -4.01 -13.38 -9.81
N TRP A 119 -2.83 -13.95 -9.58
CA TRP A 119 -2.66 -15.00 -8.58
C TRP A 119 -2.86 -14.48 -7.17
N ILE A 120 -2.20 -13.38 -6.78
CA ILE A 120 -2.27 -12.87 -5.41
C ILE A 120 -3.67 -12.38 -5.05
N VAL A 121 -4.40 -11.78 -5.99
CA VAL A 121 -5.80 -11.35 -5.81
C VAL A 121 -6.69 -12.54 -5.48
N LYS A 122 -6.60 -13.62 -6.27
CA LYS A 122 -7.38 -14.85 -6.03
C LYS A 122 -7.05 -15.49 -4.68
N VAL A 123 -5.78 -15.54 -4.32
CA VAL A 123 -5.34 -16.05 -3.02
C VAL A 123 -5.88 -15.18 -1.88
N ALA A 124 -5.73 -13.86 -1.98
CA ALA A 124 -6.19 -12.93 -0.96
C ALA A 124 -7.71 -13.05 -0.72
N GLN A 125 -8.50 -13.08 -1.78
CA GLN A 125 -9.96 -13.26 -1.68
C GLN A 125 -10.39 -14.66 -1.23
N SER A 126 -9.56 -15.68 -1.41
CA SER A 126 -9.83 -17.01 -0.85
C SER A 126 -9.60 -17.05 0.66
N ILE A 127 -8.69 -16.24 1.18
CA ILE A 127 -8.34 -16.13 2.61
C ILE A 127 -9.38 -15.27 3.34
N SER A 128 -9.71 -14.09 2.81
CA SER A 128 -10.65 -13.16 3.44
C SER A 128 -11.58 -12.53 2.40
N PRO A 129 -12.69 -13.22 2.04
CA PRO A 129 -13.56 -12.80 0.94
C PRO A 129 -14.21 -11.42 1.12
N GLU A 130 -14.47 -11.02 2.36
CA GLU A 130 -15.17 -9.77 2.66
C GLU A 130 -14.23 -8.56 2.83
N THR A 131 -12.92 -8.80 2.88
CA THR A 131 -11.92 -7.73 3.01
C THR A 131 -11.82 -6.95 1.69
N VAL A 132 -11.74 -5.62 1.80
CA VAL A 132 -11.39 -4.77 0.68
C VAL A 132 -9.89 -4.93 0.41
N PHE A 133 -9.54 -5.38 -0.79
CA PHE A 133 -8.16 -5.42 -1.23
C PHE A 133 -7.89 -4.27 -2.18
N SER A 134 -6.79 -3.56 -1.95
CA SER A 134 -6.26 -2.53 -2.82
C SER A 134 -5.28 -3.17 -3.80
N ILE A 135 -5.47 -2.89 -5.09
CA ILE A 135 -4.60 -3.35 -6.16
C ILE A 135 -3.60 -2.25 -6.44
N ASP A 136 -2.36 -2.46 -5.99
CA ASP A 136 -1.27 -1.48 -6.07
C ASP A 136 -0.22 -1.89 -7.09
N SER A 137 0.03 -1.01 -8.04
CA SER A 137 1.15 -1.13 -8.97
C SER A 137 1.54 0.22 -9.56
N SER A 138 2.83 0.36 -9.86
CA SER A 138 3.35 1.45 -10.69
C SER A 138 2.91 1.35 -12.17
N ASP A 139 2.43 0.19 -12.60
CA ASP A 139 1.99 -0.11 -13.96
C ASP A 139 0.46 -0.25 -14.02
N SER A 140 -0.19 0.53 -14.91
CA SER A 140 -1.64 0.55 -15.08
C SER A 140 -2.20 -0.79 -15.55
N ASP A 141 -1.51 -1.49 -16.43
CA ASP A 141 -1.98 -2.77 -16.98
C ASP A 141 -1.94 -3.88 -15.91
N THR A 142 -1.00 -3.81 -14.97
CA THR A 142 -0.97 -4.69 -13.80
C THR A 142 -2.18 -4.44 -12.88
N ILE A 143 -2.58 -3.18 -12.68
CA ILE A 143 -3.80 -2.83 -11.94
C ILE A 143 -5.03 -3.38 -12.66
N ILE A 144 -5.14 -3.17 -13.98
CA ILE A 144 -6.25 -3.68 -14.80
C ILE A 144 -6.36 -5.21 -14.63
N ALA A 145 -5.25 -5.94 -14.78
CA ALA A 145 -5.21 -7.39 -14.63
C ALA A 145 -5.69 -7.86 -13.23
N GLY A 146 -5.36 -7.10 -12.19
CA GLY A 146 -5.82 -7.34 -10.82
C GLY A 146 -7.32 -7.13 -10.66
N ILE A 147 -7.85 -6.00 -11.15
CA ILE A 147 -9.26 -5.64 -11.06
C ILE A 147 -10.14 -6.60 -11.86
N GLU A 148 -9.73 -6.97 -13.08
CA GLU A 148 -10.45 -7.95 -13.91
C GLU A 148 -10.49 -9.35 -13.30
N SER A 149 -9.49 -9.72 -12.48
CA SER A 149 -9.46 -11.02 -11.80
C SER A 149 -10.18 -11.03 -10.45
N TYR A 150 -10.62 -9.86 -9.99
CA TYR A 150 -11.26 -9.68 -8.69
C TYR A 150 -12.72 -10.17 -8.71
N ASP A 151 -13.12 -10.92 -7.70
CA ASP A 151 -14.52 -11.34 -7.51
C ASP A 151 -15.30 -10.24 -6.78
N HIS A 152 -15.90 -9.33 -7.55
CA HIS A 152 -16.67 -8.19 -7.05
C HIS A 152 -17.98 -8.56 -6.35
N THR A 153 -18.38 -9.85 -6.39
CA THR A 153 -19.55 -10.34 -5.64
C THR A 153 -19.26 -10.52 -4.15
N LYS A 154 -17.99 -10.68 -3.78
CA LYS A 154 -17.54 -10.88 -2.40
C LYS A 154 -17.28 -9.58 -1.66
N SER A 155 -16.47 -8.72 -2.26
CA SER A 155 -16.11 -7.41 -1.72
C SER A 155 -15.86 -6.41 -2.84
N ARG A 156 -15.65 -5.14 -2.49
CA ARG A 156 -15.21 -4.12 -3.43
C ARG A 156 -13.69 -4.14 -3.51
N ALA A 157 -13.14 -3.87 -4.68
CA ALA A 157 -11.72 -3.59 -4.84
C ALA A 157 -11.42 -2.12 -4.59
N ALA A 158 -10.14 -1.81 -4.31
CA ALA A 158 -9.62 -0.45 -4.41
C ALA A 158 -8.51 -0.42 -5.49
N ILE A 159 -8.38 0.70 -6.18
CA ILE A 159 -7.35 0.96 -7.19
C ILE A 159 -6.30 1.89 -6.59
N ASN A 160 -5.07 1.46 -6.49
CA ASN A 160 -3.95 2.22 -5.98
C ASN A 160 -2.84 2.34 -7.04
N SER A 161 -2.71 3.46 -7.72
CA SER A 161 -3.45 4.69 -7.62
C SER A 161 -3.65 5.34 -8.99
N ILE A 162 -4.56 6.30 -9.06
CA ILE A 162 -4.58 7.26 -10.17
C ILE A 162 -3.73 8.47 -9.82
N ASN A 163 -3.20 9.12 -10.85
CA ASN A 163 -2.51 10.40 -10.77
C ASN A 163 -2.54 11.08 -12.14
N LEU A 164 -1.80 12.18 -12.31
CA LEU A 164 -1.77 12.92 -13.57
C LEU A 164 -0.72 12.40 -14.58
N GLU A 165 0.04 11.36 -14.26
CA GLU A 165 0.95 10.73 -15.21
C GLU A 165 0.20 10.12 -16.38
N GLU A 166 0.86 9.98 -17.51
CA GLU A 166 0.26 9.44 -18.74
C GLU A 166 -0.34 8.04 -18.51
N GLY A 167 -1.55 7.83 -19.01
CA GLY A 167 -2.28 6.56 -18.93
C GLY A 167 -3.00 6.29 -17.60
N ARG A 168 -2.61 6.94 -16.49
CA ARG A 168 -3.19 6.66 -15.15
C ARG A 168 -4.65 7.09 -15.00
N SER A 169 -5.06 8.15 -15.67
CA SER A 169 -6.44 8.66 -15.62
C SER A 169 -7.47 7.69 -16.22
N ALA A 170 -7.07 6.80 -17.11
CA ALA A 170 -7.95 5.77 -17.68
C ALA A 170 -8.52 4.81 -16.60
N LEU A 171 -7.80 4.63 -15.49
CA LEU A 171 -8.24 3.80 -14.36
C LEU A 171 -9.50 4.36 -13.66
N ILE A 172 -9.87 5.63 -13.86
CA ILE A 172 -11.12 6.19 -13.33
C ILE A 172 -12.33 5.50 -13.98
N GLY A 173 -12.28 5.27 -15.31
CA GLY A 173 -13.31 4.52 -16.01
C GLY A 173 -13.44 3.07 -15.51
N LEU A 174 -12.30 2.41 -15.29
CA LEU A 174 -12.25 1.06 -14.72
C LEU A 174 -12.87 1.02 -13.32
N ALA A 175 -12.57 2.01 -12.46
CA ALA A 175 -13.16 2.10 -11.13
C ALA A 175 -14.68 2.23 -11.17
N LYS A 176 -15.21 3.05 -12.09
CA LYS A 176 -16.66 3.21 -12.32
C LYS A 176 -17.29 1.90 -12.74
N GLU A 177 -16.71 1.20 -13.72
CA GLU A 177 -17.22 -0.05 -14.26
C GLU A 177 -17.32 -1.13 -13.19
N HIS A 178 -16.31 -1.24 -12.34
CA HIS A 178 -16.22 -2.26 -11.29
C HIS A 178 -16.68 -1.78 -9.91
N ASN A 179 -17.26 -0.57 -9.80
CA ASN A 179 -17.65 0.02 -8.50
C ASN A 179 -16.50 -0.04 -7.45
N ALA A 180 -15.28 0.25 -7.92
CA ALA A 180 -14.09 0.20 -7.07
C ALA A 180 -13.85 1.53 -6.32
N ILE A 181 -13.17 1.45 -5.18
CA ILE A 181 -12.64 2.60 -4.44
C ILE A 181 -11.44 3.14 -5.20
N LEU A 182 -11.25 4.46 -5.24
CA LEU A 182 -10.15 5.11 -5.93
C LEU A 182 -9.19 5.81 -4.97
N PHE A 183 -7.93 5.43 -5.02
CA PHE A 183 -6.83 6.14 -4.42
C PHE A 183 -6.20 7.06 -5.48
N ALA A 184 -6.12 8.35 -5.17
CA ALA A 184 -5.58 9.39 -6.05
C ALA A 184 -4.40 10.07 -5.36
N ASN A 185 -3.20 9.96 -5.92
CA ASN A 185 -2.03 10.62 -5.37
C ASN A 185 -1.69 11.91 -6.14
N ALA A 186 -0.96 12.79 -5.48
CA ALA A 186 -0.63 14.13 -5.97
C ALA A 186 0.50 14.17 -7.02
N SER A 187 0.93 13.03 -7.59
CA SER A 187 1.92 13.05 -8.67
C SER A 187 1.38 13.80 -9.90
N GLY A 188 2.16 14.74 -10.40
CA GLY A 188 1.82 15.58 -11.53
C GLY A 188 2.21 14.97 -12.87
N ARG A 189 1.90 15.67 -13.97
CA ARG A 189 2.30 15.27 -15.33
C ARG A 189 3.81 15.30 -15.52
N ASP A 190 4.46 16.26 -14.89
CA ASP A 190 5.90 16.52 -15.03
C ASP A 190 6.71 15.94 -13.86
N GLY A 191 6.09 15.19 -12.98
CA GLY A 191 6.74 14.51 -11.84
C GLY A 191 6.12 14.80 -10.48
N MET A 192 6.92 14.65 -9.43
CA MET A 192 6.49 14.80 -8.05
C MET A 192 6.26 16.27 -7.67
N PRO A 193 5.20 16.58 -6.89
CA PRO A 193 4.88 17.95 -6.50
C PRO A 193 5.96 18.57 -5.61
N GLN A 194 6.24 19.85 -5.81
CA GLN A 194 7.30 20.58 -5.10
C GLN A 194 6.85 21.08 -3.72
N ASP A 195 5.62 21.58 -3.61
CA ASP A 195 5.07 22.19 -2.40
C ASP A 195 3.63 21.75 -2.11
N ASP A 196 3.01 22.30 -1.08
CA ASP A 196 1.62 22.02 -0.70
C ASP A 196 0.61 22.49 -1.75
N ARG A 197 0.87 23.63 -2.41
CA ARG A 197 -0.02 24.18 -3.43
C ARG A 197 -0.09 23.26 -4.64
N GLU A 198 1.05 22.79 -5.16
CA GLU A 198 1.09 21.89 -6.31
C GLU A 198 0.40 20.55 -5.98
N ARG A 199 0.54 20.03 -4.74
CA ARG A 199 -0.20 18.84 -4.28
C ARG A 199 -1.71 19.05 -4.37
N VAL A 200 -2.20 20.18 -3.90
CA VAL A 200 -3.64 20.52 -3.93
C VAL A 200 -4.12 20.74 -5.36
N GLU A 201 -3.36 21.44 -6.19
CA GLU A 201 -3.69 21.68 -7.59
C GLU A 201 -3.81 20.35 -8.36
N ASN A 202 -2.84 19.44 -8.24
CA ASN A 202 -2.87 18.14 -8.90
C ASN A 202 -4.07 17.29 -8.45
N LEU A 203 -4.33 17.24 -7.15
CA LEU A 203 -5.47 16.49 -6.62
C LEU A 203 -6.81 17.12 -6.99
N THR A 204 -6.89 18.45 -7.12
CA THR A 204 -8.10 19.13 -7.60
C THR A 204 -8.42 18.77 -9.05
N VAL A 205 -7.40 18.68 -9.91
CA VAL A 205 -7.59 18.19 -11.29
C VAL A 205 -8.14 16.77 -11.31
N LEU A 206 -7.62 15.88 -10.46
CA LEU A 206 -8.12 14.50 -10.34
C LEU A 206 -9.56 14.47 -9.79
N MET A 207 -9.90 15.34 -8.84
CA MET A 207 -11.28 15.49 -8.33
C MET A 207 -12.25 15.87 -9.47
N ASP A 208 -11.89 16.84 -10.31
CA ASP A 208 -12.69 17.22 -11.47
C ASP A 208 -12.86 16.07 -12.49
N MET A 209 -11.84 15.23 -12.65
CA MET A 209 -11.93 14.06 -13.52
C MET A 209 -12.86 12.99 -12.92
N MET A 210 -12.77 12.74 -11.61
CA MET A 210 -13.66 11.83 -10.89
C MET A 210 -15.11 12.33 -10.87
N ASP A 211 -15.34 13.66 -10.83
CA ASP A 211 -16.68 14.27 -10.94
C ASP A 211 -17.31 13.99 -12.31
N LYS A 212 -16.56 14.15 -13.39
CA LYS A 212 -17.03 13.87 -14.75
C LYS A 212 -17.46 12.41 -14.92
N GLU A 213 -16.78 11.50 -14.28
CA GLU A 213 -17.12 10.07 -14.27
C GLU A 213 -18.16 9.69 -13.21
N SER A 214 -18.58 10.63 -12.38
CA SER A 214 -19.56 10.43 -11.31
C SER A 214 -19.13 9.39 -10.27
N ILE A 215 -17.83 9.34 -9.93
CA ILE A 215 -17.34 8.51 -8.84
C ILE A 215 -17.93 9.05 -7.53
N PRO A 216 -18.52 8.21 -6.66
CA PRO A 216 -19.07 8.68 -5.39
C PRO A 216 -18.03 9.33 -4.49
N MET A 217 -18.37 10.41 -3.79
CA MET A 217 -17.43 11.15 -2.93
C MET A 217 -16.79 10.28 -1.84
N GLY A 218 -17.58 9.37 -1.25
CA GLY A 218 -17.10 8.44 -0.23
C GLY A 218 -16.10 7.37 -0.71
N ASP A 219 -15.96 7.23 -2.02
CA ASP A 219 -15.05 6.25 -2.66
C ASP A 219 -13.74 6.91 -3.12
N ARG A 220 -13.55 8.21 -2.87
CA ARG A 220 -12.36 8.96 -3.26
C ARG A 220 -11.43 9.11 -2.07
N TYR A 221 -10.22 8.58 -2.22
CA TYR A 221 -9.13 8.69 -1.24
C TYR A 221 -8.02 9.54 -1.84
N LEU A 222 -7.71 10.68 -1.24
CA LEU A 222 -6.66 11.57 -1.71
C LEU A 222 -5.38 11.40 -0.90
N ASP A 223 -4.26 11.20 -1.58
CA ASP A 223 -2.91 11.16 -1.03
C ASP A 223 -2.09 12.37 -1.49
N PRO A 224 -1.88 13.37 -0.61
CA PRO A 224 -0.99 14.50 -0.92
C PRO A 224 0.49 14.13 -1.03
N LEU A 225 0.86 12.87 -0.86
CA LEU A 225 2.22 12.33 -0.88
C LEU A 225 3.12 12.78 0.28
N VAL A 226 3.47 11.82 1.13
CA VAL A 226 4.43 12.03 2.22
C VAL A 226 5.84 11.80 1.72
N PHE A 227 6.66 12.84 1.74
CA PHE A 227 8.08 12.76 1.40
C PHE A 227 8.96 12.69 2.65
N PRO A 228 10.16 12.08 2.55
CA PRO A 228 11.08 11.96 3.67
C PRO A 228 11.57 13.33 4.17
N ILE A 229 11.36 13.64 5.44
CA ILE A 229 11.88 14.88 6.06
C ILE A 229 13.41 14.90 6.15
N GLY A 230 14.05 13.75 5.99
CA GLY A 230 15.51 13.68 5.89
C GLY A 230 16.07 14.21 4.55
N ALA A 231 15.24 14.30 3.50
CA ALA A 231 15.58 14.86 2.20
C ALA A 231 15.23 16.36 2.09
N GLY A 232 14.21 16.81 2.84
CA GLY A 232 13.80 18.21 2.93
C GLY A 232 12.91 18.38 4.16
N PRO A 233 13.33 19.19 5.16
CA PRO A 233 12.58 19.36 6.40
C PRO A 233 11.19 19.96 6.19
N GLU A 234 10.97 20.74 5.11
CA GLU A 234 9.71 21.34 4.69
C GLU A 234 8.68 20.33 4.21
N PHE A 235 9.08 19.14 3.77
CA PHE A 235 8.16 18.16 3.17
C PHE A 235 7.06 17.70 4.11
N GLY A 236 7.35 17.61 5.41
CA GLY A 236 6.34 17.31 6.42
C GLY A 236 5.29 18.42 6.55
N GLU A 237 5.72 19.68 6.51
CA GLU A 237 4.84 20.86 6.55
C GLU A 237 3.97 20.93 5.29
N HIS A 238 4.56 20.76 4.10
CA HIS A 238 3.83 20.76 2.83
C HIS A 238 2.69 19.71 2.83
N TYR A 239 2.96 18.50 3.34
CA TYR A 239 1.91 17.49 3.46
C TYR A 239 0.76 17.95 4.39
N ILE A 240 1.10 18.45 5.58
CA ILE A 240 0.10 18.90 6.57
C ILE A 240 -0.74 20.09 6.06
N LEU A 241 -0.12 21.04 5.36
CA LEU A 241 -0.82 22.17 4.75
C LEU A 241 -1.76 21.72 3.65
N ALA A 242 -1.32 20.80 2.77
CA ALA A 242 -2.15 20.21 1.73
C ALA A 242 -3.35 19.45 2.32
N VAL A 243 -3.15 18.64 3.36
CA VAL A 243 -4.24 17.94 4.07
C VAL A 243 -5.29 18.91 4.60
N ARG A 244 -4.88 19.99 5.27
CA ARG A 244 -5.79 21.01 5.81
C ARG A 244 -6.60 21.71 4.70
N GLN A 245 -5.95 22.05 3.61
CA GLN A 245 -6.58 22.71 2.48
C GLN A 245 -7.58 21.78 1.80
N LEU A 246 -7.20 20.54 1.49
CA LEU A 246 -8.07 19.52 0.90
C LEU A 246 -9.28 19.22 1.79
N ARG A 247 -9.09 19.10 3.10
CA ARG A 247 -10.19 18.87 4.04
C ARG A 247 -11.19 20.03 4.06
N THR A 248 -10.70 21.27 3.90
CA THR A 248 -11.56 22.45 3.82
C THR A 248 -12.33 22.50 2.50
N MET A 249 -11.68 22.14 1.39
CA MET A 249 -12.31 22.15 0.05
C MET A 249 -13.30 20.98 -0.12
N TYR A 250 -12.96 19.83 0.41
CA TYR A 250 -13.70 18.56 0.22
C TYR A 250 -13.95 17.86 1.56
N PRO A 251 -14.98 18.29 2.34
CA PRO A 251 -15.20 17.76 3.70
C PRO A 251 -15.56 16.27 3.79
N GLU A 252 -16.02 15.67 2.69
CA GLU A 252 -16.56 14.30 2.68
C GLU A 252 -15.61 13.24 2.11
N ILE A 253 -14.51 13.66 1.47
CA ILE A 253 -13.52 12.71 0.94
C ILE A 253 -12.75 12.01 2.06
N LYS A 254 -12.03 10.95 1.68
CA LYS A 254 -11.00 10.35 2.53
C LYS A 254 -9.64 10.96 2.19
N ILE A 255 -8.85 11.28 3.21
CA ILE A 255 -7.47 11.75 3.05
C ILE A 255 -6.55 10.78 3.76
N PHE A 256 -5.55 10.29 3.06
CA PHE A 256 -4.55 9.37 3.59
C PHE A 256 -3.14 9.74 3.15
N GLY A 257 -2.17 8.89 3.43
CA GLY A 257 -0.82 9.01 2.91
C GLY A 257 0.06 7.86 3.37
N GLY A 258 1.12 7.61 2.64
CA GLY A 258 2.18 6.69 3.03
C GLY A 258 3.00 7.24 4.21
N HIS A 259 2.39 7.37 5.40
CA HIS A 259 2.94 8.10 6.55
C HIS A 259 4.34 7.61 6.97
N SER A 260 4.66 6.32 6.76
CA SER A 260 5.97 5.77 7.10
C SER A 260 7.13 6.35 6.25
N ASN A 261 6.82 6.99 5.14
CA ASN A 261 7.81 7.65 4.28
C ASN A 261 8.46 8.86 4.95
N VAL A 262 7.74 9.56 5.85
CA VAL A 262 8.26 10.73 6.58
C VAL A 262 9.62 10.47 7.24
N SER A 263 9.82 9.27 7.76
CA SER A 263 11.03 8.89 8.49
C SER A 263 12.04 8.06 7.68
N PHE A 264 11.85 7.95 6.36
CA PHE A 264 12.73 7.14 5.52
C PHE A 264 14.19 7.64 5.64
N GLY A 265 15.12 6.70 5.87
CA GLY A 265 16.54 7.02 6.07
C GLY A 265 16.92 7.54 7.47
N LEU A 266 15.96 7.83 8.34
CA LEU A 266 16.21 8.39 9.67
C LEU A 266 16.23 7.31 10.77
N PRO A 267 16.94 7.55 11.90
CA PRO A 267 16.87 6.68 13.07
C PRO A 267 15.54 6.86 13.81
N LYS A 268 15.21 5.90 14.71
CA LYS A 268 14.01 5.95 15.58
C LYS A 268 12.69 6.12 14.82
N ARG A 269 12.58 5.50 13.65
CA ARG A 269 11.45 5.63 12.73
C ARG A 269 10.07 5.51 13.39
N LYS A 270 9.92 4.57 14.36
CA LYS A 270 8.63 4.37 15.03
C LYS A 270 8.13 5.65 15.71
N ILE A 271 8.98 6.36 16.45
CA ILE A 271 8.59 7.60 17.14
C ILE A 271 8.19 8.68 16.13
N LEU A 272 8.97 8.83 15.06
CA LEU A 272 8.68 9.80 14.00
C LEU A 272 7.36 9.49 13.29
N ASN A 273 7.13 8.22 12.94
CA ASN A 273 5.90 7.79 12.28
C ASN A 273 4.67 8.01 13.19
N ASP A 274 4.73 7.56 14.45
CA ASP A 274 3.63 7.70 15.40
C ASP A 274 3.27 9.20 15.61
N SER A 275 4.29 10.05 15.73
CA SER A 275 4.09 11.51 15.88
C SER A 275 3.50 12.12 14.62
N PHE A 276 3.98 11.74 13.44
CA PHE A 276 3.52 12.28 12.16
C PHE A 276 2.08 11.85 11.87
N VAL A 277 1.72 10.59 12.10
CA VAL A 277 0.33 10.11 12.00
C VAL A 277 -0.58 10.94 12.90
N THR A 278 -0.18 11.21 14.14
CA THR A 278 -0.98 12.02 15.07
C THR A 278 -1.23 13.43 14.54
N VAL A 279 -0.19 14.10 14.04
CA VAL A 279 -0.30 15.45 13.47
C VAL A 279 -1.15 15.43 12.19
N SER A 280 -1.02 14.40 11.35
CA SER A 280 -1.81 14.22 10.13
C SER A 280 -3.30 14.08 10.43
N ILE A 281 -3.67 13.30 11.45
CA ILE A 281 -5.07 13.16 11.89
C ILE A 281 -5.62 14.50 12.40
N ILE A 282 -4.85 15.24 13.19
CA ILE A 282 -5.24 16.57 13.67
C ILE A 282 -5.42 17.55 12.49
N ALA A 283 -4.64 17.40 11.42
CA ALA A 283 -4.77 18.21 10.22
C ALA A 283 -6.02 17.89 9.38
N GLY A 284 -6.61 16.70 9.56
CA GLY A 284 -7.81 16.28 8.84
C GLY A 284 -7.68 14.97 8.06
N CYS A 285 -6.55 14.26 8.21
CA CYS A 285 -6.39 12.91 7.66
C CYS A 285 -7.32 11.94 8.41
N ASP A 286 -8.02 11.07 7.70
CA ASP A 286 -8.95 10.10 8.26
C ASP A 286 -8.69 8.66 7.80
N SER A 287 -7.58 8.47 7.09
CA SER A 287 -7.10 7.14 6.67
C SER A 287 -5.57 7.07 6.79
N VAL A 288 -5.02 5.96 7.22
CA VAL A 288 -3.57 5.75 7.47
C VAL A 288 -3.13 4.37 7.02
#